data_c890293d528697de47ea94239e7553c5
#
_entry.id   c890293d528697de47ea94239e7553c5
#
_cell.length_a   1.000
_cell.length_b   1.000
_cell.length_c   1.000
_cell.angle_alpha   90.00
_cell.angle_beta   90.00
_cell.angle_gamma   90.00
#
_symmetry.space_group_name_H-M   'P 1'
#
loop_
_entity.id
_entity.type
_entity.pdbx_description
1 polymer ?
#
loop_
_entity_poly.entity_id
_entity_poly.type
_entity_poly.pdbx_seq_one_letter_code
_entity_poly.pdbx_strand_id
1 'polypeptide(L)'
;PAVDDAEISTNAPRHSAPSPTTLDSLEQLALASNPTLSELQANIDAANGRWLQVGLKPNPVAAFSVQEIGNEGSAGQYGAQIGQQFVMANKLELNRNSAAWRVKQVEQQLAAQRLRVLTDVRRSFYAVLVAQERIVVANELRVIAQQSVEKAKELIKFQEPATVLTQAEIEAELAAVLVDNFTTQQEFHWRRLATVIGVPDLPLQRVAGQLSTDAPKVVWEQAVERVRRESPEIAAAAAEVERSRWALQRADVESTPNVTLQTGVFYDDSSNDPFAMFQMSMPLPINDWNQGGIAEAQANVIVAEQSVQRVELSLQQRLASVYQQYEQARKQSLRYETTILQKARKNLDLNRQSYDSGQSSYLAVLTAQRSYSQARLAWLNALDQLWSATVQIEGLLLSDSLE
;
A
#
# COMPACT_ATOMS: atom_id res chain seq x y z
N PRO A 1 22.76 47.75 -53.98
CA PRO A 1 22.38 46.45 -53.45
C PRO A 1 22.33 46.52 -51.94
N ALA A 2 21.11 46.47 -51.46
CA ALA A 2 20.77 46.54 -50.05
C ALA A 2 21.16 45.24 -49.35
N VAL A 3 21.78 45.34 -48.18
CA VAL A 3 22.06 44.26 -47.28
C VAL A 3 20.87 44.20 -46.29
N ASP A 4 20.18 43.07 -46.29
CA ASP A 4 19.10 42.78 -45.39
C ASP A 4 19.65 42.43 -44.00
N ASP A 5 19.33 43.22 -42.99
CA ASP A 5 19.59 42.95 -41.58
C ASP A 5 18.55 41.94 -41.07
N ALA A 6 18.93 40.66 -40.99
CA ALA A 6 18.11 39.64 -40.34
C ALA A 6 18.20 39.78 -38.81
N GLU A 7 17.14 40.28 -38.19
CA GLU A 7 16.94 40.26 -36.73
C GLU A 7 16.93 38.80 -36.22
N ILE A 8 17.97 38.45 -35.49
CA ILE A 8 18.04 37.20 -34.74
C ILE A 8 17.14 37.33 -33.51
N SER A 9 15.89 36.84 -33.64
CA SER A 9 14.95 36.67 -32.53
C SER A 9 15.50 35.58 -31.59
N THR A 10 16.18 35.99 -30.52
CA THR A 10 16.56 35.11 -29.42
C THR A 10 15.34 34.77 -28.55
N ASN A 11 14.56 33.80 -29.00
CA ASN A 11 13.50 33.18 -28.18
C ASN A 11 14.12 32.10 -27.28
N ALA A 12 14.78 32.53 -26.19
CA ALA A 12 15.18 31.62 -25.12
C ALA A 12 13.91 31.09 -24.44
N PRO A 13 13.74 29.75 -24.28
CA PRO A 13 12.60 29.21 -23.56
C PRO A 13 12.65 29.73 -22.12
N ARG A 14 11.65 30.53 -21.73
CA ARG A 14 11.43 30.88 -20.35
C ARG A 14 11.20 29.56 -19.61
N HIS A 15 12.15 29.15 -18.80
CA HIS A 15 11.94 28.10 -17.79
C HIS A 15 10.83 28.60 -16.88
N SER A 16 9.60 28.23 -17.19
CA SER A 16 8.49 28.32 -16.24
C SER A 16 8.91 27.49 -15.03
N ALA A 17 8.88 28.11 -13.84
CA ALA A 17 9.06 27.37 -12.60
C ALA A 17 8.11 26.16 -12.63
N PRO A 18 8.59 24.96 -12.28
CA PRO A 18 7.74 23.79 -12.32
C PRO A 18 6.49 24.03 -11.48
N SER A 19 5.32 23.80 -12.06
CA SER A 19 4.05 23.93 -11.36
C SER A 19 4.09 23.01 -10.13
N PRO A 20 3.62 23.49 -8.96
CA PRO A 20 3.68 22.69 -7.75
C PRO A 20 2.91 21.38 -7.92
N THR A 21 3.51 20.29 -7.47
CA THR A 21 2.97 18.93 -7.60
C THR A 21 1.75 18.76 -6.72
N THR A 22 0.63 18.31 -7.30
CA THR A 22 -0.62 18.06 -6.58
C THR A 22 -0.72 16.63 -6.07
N LEU A 23 -1.56 16.39 -5.05
CA LEU A 23 -1.83 15.05 -4.54
C LEU A 23 -2.33 14.11 -5.64
N ASP A 24 -3.30 14.55 -6.44
CA ASP A 24 -3.89 13.73 -7.50
C ASP A 24 -2.86 13.26 -8.54
N SER A 25 -1.90 14.15 -8.91
CA SER A 25 -0.83 13.77 -9.84
C SER A 25 0.11 12.72 -9.27
N LEU A 26 0.39 12.77 -7.97
CA LEU A 26 1.22 11.78 -7.28
C LEU A 26 0.48 10.44 -7.10
N GLU A 27 -0.81 10.47 -6.83
CA GLU A 27 -1.65 9.26 -6.77
C GLU A 27 -1.69 8.54 -8.11
N GLN A 28 -1.91 9.27 -9.21
CA GLN A 28 -1.90 8.70 -10.55
C GLN A 28 -0.53 8.11 -10.91
N LEU A 29 0.55 8.81 -10.58
CA LEU A 29 1.91 8.33 -10.81
C LEU A 29 2.18 7.06 -10.00
N ALA A 30 1.77 7.00 -8.73
CA ALA A 30 1.94 5.82 -7.87
C ALA A 30 1.15 4.61 -8.40
N LEU A 31 -0.09 4.81 -8.84
CA LEU A 31 -0.90 3.73 -9.43
C LEU A 31 -0.29 3.18 -10.73
N ALA A 32 0.45 4.01 -11.47
CA ALA A 32 1.12 3.60 -12.70
C ALA A 32 2.51 2.97 -12.48
N SER A 33 3.24 3.37 -11.43
CA SER A 33 4.68 3.07 -11.27
C SER A 33 4.99 2.15 -10.10
N ASN A 34 4.07 1.96 -9.13
CA ASN A 34 4.35 1.15 -7.96
C ASN A 34 4.46 -0.35 -8.33
N PRO A 35 5.61 -1.01 -8.07
CA PRO A 35 5.86 -2.38 -8.51
C PRO A 35 4.94 -3.42 -7.85
N THR A 36 4.45 -3.17 -6.63
CA THR A 36 3.59 -4.12 -5.92
C THR A 36 2.22 -4.29 -6.60
N LEU A 37 1.75 -3.28 -7.34
CA LEU A 37 0.52 -3.38 -8.13
C LEU A 37 0.71 -4.26 -9.37
N SER A 38 1.85 -4.13 -10.05
CA SER A 38 2.21 -4.99 -11.18
C SER A 38 2.42 -6.44 -10.75
N GLU A 39 3.03 -6.66 -9.58
CA GLU A 39 3.19 -7.99 -8.99
C GLU A 39 1.84 -8.66 -8.74
N LEU A 40 0.90 -7.97 -8.09
CA LEU A 40 -0.42 -8.54 -7.83
C LEU A 40 -1.26 -8.71 -9.10
N GLN A 41 -1.06 -7.87 -10.12
CA GLN A 41 -1.67 -8.09 -11.43
C GLN A 41 -1.15 -9.39 -12.06
N ALA A 42 0.15 -9.65 -12.01
CA ALA A 42 0.74 -10.91 -12.46
C ALA A 42 0.23 -12.12 -11.65
N ASN A 43 -0.02 -11.95 -10.35
CA ASN A 43 -0.64 -12.99 -9.52
C ASN A 43 -2.09 -13.31 -9.96
N ILE A 44 -2.86 -12.32 -10.41
CA ILE A 44 -4.19 -12.54 -11.01
C ILE A 44 -4.04 -13.35 -12.31
N ASP A 45 -3.09 -13.00 -13.17
CA ASP A 45 -2.85 -13.69 -14.42
C ASP A 45 -2.42 -15.14 -14.17
N ALA A 46 -1.58 -15.39 -13.17
CA ALA A 46 -1.20 -16.72 -12.74
C ALA A 46 -2.39 -17.53 -12.19
N ALA A 47 -3.27 -16.89 -11.42
CA ALA A 47 -4.49 -17.54 -10.92
C ALA A 47 -5.46 -17.88 -12.07
N ASN A 48 -5.60 -17.01 -13.06
CA ASN A 48 -6.37 -17.28 -14.28
C ASN A 48 -5.78 -18.43 -15.10
N GLY A 49 -4.46 -18.48 -15.24
CA GLY A 49 -3.76 -19.62 -15.85
C GLY A 49 -4.06 -20.94 -15.13
N ARG A 50 -4.06 -20.92 -13.80
CA ARG A 50 -4.42 -22.08 -12.97
C ARG A 50 -5.88 -22.47 -13.16
N TRP A 51 -6.81 -21.49 -13.14
CA TRP A 51 -8.23 -21.71 -13.40
C TRP A 51 -8.49 -22.40 -14.75
N LEU A 52 -7.79 -21.96 -15.80
CA LEU A 52 -7.86 -22.62 -17.11
C LEU A 52 -7.34 -24.06 -17.03
N GLN A 53 -6.15 -24.26 -16.48
CA GLN A 53 -5.45 -25.54 -16.48
C GLN A 53 -6.21 -26.65 -15.74
N VAL A 54 -6.79 -26.34 -14.57
CA VAL A 54 -7.47 -27.34 -13.74
C VAL A 54 -8.81 -27.83 -14.32
N GLY A 55 -9.32 -27.13 -15.32
CA GLY A 55 -10.56 -27.48 -16.04
C GLY A 55 -10.33 -28.26 -17.33
N LEU A 56 -9.07 -28.41 -17.77
CA LEU A 56 -8.76 -29.12 -19.01
C LEU A 56 -8.92 -30.63 -18.84
N LYS A 57 -9.46 -31.27 -19.87
CA LYS A 57 -9.50 -32.73 -19.95
C LYS A 57 -8.07 -33.26 -20.17
N PRO A 58 -7.73 -34.41 -19.56
CA PRO A 58 -6.46 -35.09 -19.84
C PRO A 58 -6.28 -35.34 -21.32
N ASN A 59 -5.05 -35.20 -21.83
CA ASN A 59 -4.74 -35.51 -23.20
C ASN A 59 -4.83 -37.02 -23.47
N PRO A 60 -5.19 -37.44 -24.71
CA PRO A 60 -5.02 -38.81 -25.15
C PRO A 60 -3.54 -39.22 -25.07
N VAL A 61 -3.31 -40.47 -24.74
CA VAL A 61 -1.98 -41.10 -24.73
C VAL A 61 -1.86 -42.08 -25.85
N ALA A 62 -0.92 -41.88 -26.82
CA ALA A 62 -0.57 -42.85 -27.80
C ALA A 62 0.60 -43.69 -27.29
N ALA A 63 0.51 -45.00 -27.42
CA ALA A 63 1.58 -45.90 -27.02
C ALA A 63 1.80 -47.00 -28.10
N PHE A 64 3.04 -47.44 -28.24
CA PHE A 64 3.41 -48.63 -28.98
C PHE A 64 3.82 -49.68 -27.94
N SER A 65 3.26 -50.88 -28.06
CA SER A 65 3.50 -51.99 -27.14
C SER A 65 3.98 -53.21 -27.87
N VAL A 66 4.94 -53.91 -27.25
CA VAL A 66 5.42 -55.21 -27.68
C VAL A 66 5.33 -56.16 -26.50
N GLN A 67 4.73 -57.32 -26.71
CA GLN A 67 4.48 -58.34 -25.68
C GLN A 67 4.90 -59.71 -26.18
N GLU A 68 5.12 -60.66 -25.29
CA GLU A 68 5.46 -62.06 -25.60
C GLU A 68 6.68 -62.27 -26.50
N ILE A 69 7.70 -61.38 -26.39
CA ILE A 69 8.94 -61.45 -27.17
C ILE A 69 9.71 -62.71 -26.77
N GLY A 70 10.06 -63.54 -27.79
CA GLY A 70 10.85 -64.76 -27.60
C GLY A 70 10.09 -66.00 -27.17
N ASN A 71 8.77 -65.92 -27.01
CA ASN A 71 7.93 -67.09 -26.78
C ASN A 71 7.92 -67.96 -28.04
N GLU A 72 8.32 -69.24 -27.91
CA GLU A 72 8.47 -70.19 -29.02
C GLU A 72 9.30 -69.70 -30.22
N GLY A 73 10.21 -68.69 -29.99
CA GLY A 73 11.04 -68.08 -31.04
C GLY A 73 10.30 -67.01 -31.87
N SER A 74 9.10 -66.60 -31.51
CA SER A 74 8.30 -65.58 -32.16
C SER A 74 8.76 -64.16 -31.80
N ALA A 75 8.57 -63.19 -32.70
CA ALA A 75 8.74 -61.75 -32.40
C ALA A 75 7.68 -61.23 -31.43
N GLY A 76 6.65 -62.03 -31.07
CA GLY A 76 5.60 -61.70 -30.14
C GLY A 76 4.46 -60.88 -30.75
N GLN A 77 3.72 -60.21 -29.90
CA GLN A 77 2.64 -59.31 -30.29
C GLN A 77 3.09 -57.85 -30.23
N TYR A 78 2.91 -57.11 -31.33
CA TYR A 78 3.28 -55.70 -31.36
C TYR A 78 2.20 -54.87 -32.04
N GLY A 79 2.01 -53.64 -31.54
CA GLY A 79 0.96 -52.78 -32.08
C GLY A 79 0.95 -51.37 -31.48
N ALA A 80 0.08 -50.56 -32.06
CA ALA A 80 -0.15 -49.20 -31.58
C ALA A 80 -1.53 -49.10 -30.93
N GLN A 81 -1.59 -48.34 -29.83
CA GLN A 81 -2.82 -48.10 -29.09
C GLN A 81 -2.97 -46.62 -28.73
N ILE A 82 -4.22 -46.17 -28.56
CA ILE A 82 -4.57 -44.86 -28.03
C ILE A 82 -5.44 -45.03 -26.78
N GLY A 83 -5.13 -44.30 -25.75
CA GLY A 83 -5.86 -44.28 -24.47
C GLY A 83 -6.39 -42.91 -24.15
N GLN A 84 -7.60 -42.83 -23.58
CA GLN A 84 -8.20 -41.59 -23.07
C GLN A 84 -8.76 -41.81 -21.66
N GLN A 85 -8.36 -40.93 -20.73
CA GLN A 85 -8.96 -40.88 -19.42
C GLN A 85 -10.17 -39.94 -19.43
N PHE A 86 -11.30 -40.41 -18.91
CA PHE A 86 -12.53 -39.66 -18.71
C PHE A 86 -12.64 -39.34 -17.23
N VAL A 87 -12.57 -38.03 -16.92
CA VAL A 87 -12.73 -37.55 -15.55
C VAL A 87 -14.22 -37.51 -15.21
N MET A 88 -14.60 -38.24 -14.19
CA MET A 88 -15.99 -38.44 -13.79
C MET A 88 -16.42 -37.46 -12.68
N ALA A 89 -17.75 -37.48 -12.33
CA ALA A 89 -18.33 -36.75 -11.22
C ALA A 89 -18.05 -35.24 -11.23
N ASN A 90 -18.00 -34.63 -12.39
CA ASN A 90 -17.76 -33.18 -12.58
C ASN A 90 -16.50 -32.63 -11.88
N LYS A 91 -15.52 -33.48 -11.57
CA LYS A 91 -14.28 -33.09 -10.85
C LYS A 91 -13.57 -31.89 -11.48
N LEU A 92 -13.55 -31.80 -12.81
CA LEU A 92 -12.92 -30.69 -13.54
C LEU A 92 -13.68 -29.37 -13.32
N GLU A 93 -14.99 -29.40 -13.31
CA GLU A 93 -15.84 -28.23 -13.01
C GLU A 93 -15.68 -27.78 -11.56
N LEU A 94 -15.68 -28.70 -10.60
CA LEU A 94 -15.46 -28.41 -9.19
C LEU A 94 -14.06 -27.79 -8.96
N ASN A 95 -13.02 -28.30 -9.64
CA ASN A 95 -11.69 -27.71 -9.61
C ASN A 95 -11.71 -26.27 -10.16
N ARG A 96 -12.41 -26.04 -11.29
CA ARG A 96 -12.55 -24.69 -11.86
C ARG A 96 -13.29 -23.73 -10.92
N ASN A 97 -14.35 -24.17 -10.27
CA ASN A 97 -15.11 -23.35 -9.34
C ASN A 97 -14.25 -22.96 -8.12
N SER A 98 -13.50 -23.90 -7.56
CA SER A 98 -12.53 -23.58 -6.50
C SER A 98 -11.45 -22.61 -6.98
N ALA A 99 -10.88 -22.82 -8.16
CA ALA A 99 -9.89 -21.92 -8.75
C ALA A 99 -10.46 -20.54 -9.09
N ALA A 100 -11.72 -20.43 -9.51
CA ALA A 100 -12.39 -19.15 -9.76
C ALA A 100 -12.47 -18.30 -8.48
N TRP A 101 -12.74 -18.88 -7.34
CA TRP A 101 -12.73 -18.17 -6.06
C TRP A 101 -11.31 -17.77 -5.63
N ARG A 102 -10.27 -18.52 -6.03
CA ARG A 102 -8.89 -18.07 -5.85
C ARG A 102 -8.60 -16.81 -6.69
N VAL A 103 -9.10 -16.72 -7.93
CA VAL A 103 -9.00 -15.48 -8.74
C VAL A 103 -9.67 -14.32 -8.00
N LYS A 104 -10.91 -14.52 -7.51
CA LYS A 104 -11.63 -13.51 -6.73
C LYS A 104 -10.85 -13.04 -5.50
N GLN A 105 -10.23 -13.96 -4.79
CA GLN A 105 -9.40 -13.65 -3.63
C GLN A 105 -8.22 -12.75 -4.00
N VAL A 106 -7.49 -13.05 -5.07
CA VAL A 106 -6.34 -12.25 -5.53
C VAL A 106 -6.79 -10.89 -6.07
N GLU A 107 -7.95 -10.80 -6.73
CA GLU A 107 -8.57 -9.52 -7.12
C GLU A 107 -8.82 -8.61 -5.91
N GLN A 108 -9.32 -9.15 -4.80
CA GLN A 108 -9.50 -8.40 -3.56
C GLN A 108 -8.16 -8.01 -2.90
N GLN A 109 -7.13 -8.85 -3.00
CA GLN A 109 -5.78 -8.51 -2.56
C GLN A 109 -5.20 -7.34 -3.37
N LEU A 110 -5.42 -7.29 -4.69
CA LEU A 110 -5.05 -6.13 -5.51
C LEU A 110 -5.82 -4.87 -5.12
N ALA A 111 -7.12 -4.98 -4.83
CA ALA A 111 -7.92 -3.85 -4.34
C ALA A 111 -7.37 -3.33 -2.99
N ALA A 112 -7.01 -4.22 -2.06
CA ALA A 112 -6.36 -3.85 -0.80
C ALA A 112 -5.03 -3.14 -1.03
N GLN A 113 -4.20 -3.65 -1.94
CA GLN A 113 -2.90 -3.05 -2.24
C GLN A 113 -3.01 -1.66 -2.88
N ARG A 114 -3.98 -1.45 -3.76
CA ARG A 114 -4.26 -0.11 -4.31
C ARG A 114 -4.60 0.89 -3.19
N LEU A 115 -5.42 0.49 -2.23
CA LEU A 115 -5.74 1.34 -1.08
C LEU A 115 -4.52 1.60 -0.19
N ARG A 116 -3.64 0.59 0.04
CA ARG A 116 -2.38 0.78 0.76
C ARG A 116 -1.50 1.82 0.09
N VAL A 117 -1.26 1.66 -1.21
CA VAL A 117 -0.44 2.60 -2.00
C VAL A 117 -1.01 4.02 -1.90
N LEU A 118 -2.32 4.21 -2.14
CA LEU A 118 -2.96 5.52 -2.05
C LEU A 118 -2.88 6.11 -0.63
N THR A 119 -3.09 5.31 0.40
CA THR A 119 -2.99 5.73 1.80
C THR A 119 -1.57 6.21 2.13
N ASP A 120 -0.56 5.46 1.71
CA ASP A 120 0.84 5.79 1.96
C ASP A 120 1.29 7.03 1.18
N VAL A 121 0.82 7.19 -0.06
CA VAL A 121 1.06 8.42 -0.86
C VAL A 121 0.46 9.63 -0.17
N ARG A 122 -0.81 9.58 0.24
CA ARG A 122 -1.50 10.65 0.97
C ARG A 122 -0.79 11.01 2.27
N ARG A 123 -0.46 10.00 3.07
CA ARG A 123 0.24 10.16 4.34
C ARG A 123 1.61 10.81 4.15
N SER A 124 2.39 10.34 3.16
CA SER A 124 3.68 10.92 2.83
C SER A 124 3.58 12.33 2.26
N PHE A 125 2.55 12.62 1.45
CA PHE A 125 2.25 13.95 0.93
C PHE A 125 1.99 14.96 2.06
N TYR A 126 1.13 14.62 3.03
CA TYR A 126 0.87 15.50 4.18
C TYR A 126 2.11 15.69 5.05
N ALA A 127 2.96 14.65 5.21
CA ALA A 127 4.23 14.78 5.92
C ALA A 127 5.20 15.76 5.23
N VAL A 128 5.28 15.73 3.88
CA VAL A 128 6.06 16.72 3.11
C VAL A 128 5.48 18.12 3.28
N LEU A 129 4.16 18.27 3.21
CA LEU A 129 3.50 19.56 3.36
C LEU A 129 3.74 20.17 4.76
N VAL A 130 3.65 19.36 5.81
CA VAL A 130 3.98 19.78 7.18
C VAL A 130 5.45 20.18 7.30
N ALA A 131 6.37 19.43 6.69
CA ALA A 131 7.79 19.77 6.71
C ALA A 131 8.08 21.12 6.00
N GLN A 132 7.40 21.41 4.89
CA GLN A 132 7.49 22.72 4.22
C GLN A 132 7.04 23.85 5.14
N GLU A 133 5.94 23.70 5.86
CA GLU A 133 5.44 24.72 6.81
C GLU A 133 6.37 24.87 8.03
N ARG A 134 6.98 23.78 8.52
CA ARG A 134 8.00 23.86 9.59
C ARG A 134 9.21 24.68 9.16
N ILE A 135 9.67 24.54 7.92
CA ILE A 135 10.78 25.35 7.38
C ILE A 135 10.40 26.83 7.33
N VAL A 136 9.16 27.15 6.96
CA VAL A 136 8.68 28.56 6.97
C VAL A 136 8.75 29.12 8.38
N VAL A 137 8.25 28.39 9.38
CA VAL A 137 8.29 28.82 10.80
C VAL A 137 9.74 28.97 11.30
N ALA A 138 10.64 28.05 10.95
CA ALA A 138 12.04 28.10 11.35
C ALA A 138 12.78 29.27 10.72
N ASN A 139 12.51 29.59 9.45
CA ASN A 139 13.09 30.75 8.77
C ASN A 139 12.61 32.07 9.39
N GLU A 140 11.33 32.19 9.75
CA GLU A 140 10.83 33.34 10.49
C GLU A 140 11.59 33.52 11.82
N LEU A 141 11.81 32.43 12.56
CA LEU A 141 12.59 32.44 13.80
C LEU A 141 14.04 32.89 13.55
N ARG A 142 14.69 32.37 12.52
CA ARG A 142 16.06 32.73 12.17
C ARG A 142 16.19 34.22 11.87
N VAL A 143 15.27 34.78 11.06
CA VAL A 143 15.27 36.23 10.75
C VAL A 143 15.17 37.06 12.01
N ILE A 144 14.31 36.66 12.94
CA ILE A 144 14.10 37.41 14.17
C ILE A 144 15.29 37.25 15.14
N ALA A 145 15.87 36.06 15.22
CA ALA A 145 17.05 35.84 16.03
C ALA A 145 18.23 36.68 15.50
N GLN A 146 18.41 36.82 14.17
CA GLN A 146 19.40 37.70 13.56
C GLN A 146 19.15 39.16 13.88
N GLN A 147 17.90 39.65 13.80
CA GLN A 147 17.54 41.01 14.21
C GLN A 147 17.85 41.24 15.69
N SER A 148 17.72 40.22 16.51
CA SER A 148 18.04 40.26 17.95
C SER A 148 19.53 40.45 18.20
N VAL A 149 20.39 39.79 17.42
CA VAL A 149 21.84 39.99 17.47
C VAL A 149 22.23 41.42 17.14
N GLU A 150 21.66 42.00 16.06
CA GLU A 150 21.94 43.37 15.69
C GLU A 150 21.52 44.38 16.77
N LYS A 151 20.33 44.21 17.36
CA LYS A 151 19.89 45.03 18.48
C LYS A 151 20.76 44.86 19.74
N ALA A 152 21.18 43.64 20.07
CA ALA A 152 22.09 43.40 21.18
C ALA A 152 23.45 44.08 20.99
N LYS A 153 24.00 44.11 19.75
CA LYS A 153 25.22 44.88 19.42
C LYS A 153 25.07 46.38 19.66
N GLU A 154 23.89 46.93 19.37
CA GLU A 154 23.59 48.33 19.65
C GLU A 154 23.48 48.60 21.17
N LEU A 155 22.79 47.73 21.94
CA LEU A 155 22.61 47.88 23.36
C LEU A 155 23.93 47.86 24.17
N ILE A 156 24.91 47.05 23.74
CA ILE A 156 26.24 47.02 24.35
C ILE A 156 26.94 48.41 24.28
N LYS A 157 26.68 49.21 23.22
CA LYS A 157 27.21 50.56 23.13
C LYS A 157 26.68 51.49 24.23
N PHE A 158 25.58 51.12 24.84
CA PHE A 158 24.91 51.83 25.92
C PHE A 158 25.10 51.19 27.32
N GLN A 159 26.22 50.43 27.52
CA GLN A 159 26.63 49.76 28.76
C GLN A 159 25.77 48.56 29.22
N GLU A 160 25.00 47.94 28.35
CA GLU A 160 24.39 46.64 28.65
C GLU A 160 25.44 45.53 28.77
N PRO A 161 25.21 44.48 29.60
CA PRO A 161 26.16 43.39 29.77
C PRO A 161 26.44 42.62 28.44
N ALA A 162 27.69 42.24 28.22
CA ALA A 162 28.07 41.41 27.06
C ALA A 162 27.32 40.08 26.97
N THR A 163 26.80 39.59 28.07
CA THR A 163 25.95 38.35 28.13
C THR A 163 24.71 38.45 27.26
N VAL A 164 24.17 39.68 27.05
CA VAL A 164 22.97 39.85 26.18
C VAL A 164 23.30 39.54 24.73
N LEU A 165 24.49 39.96 24.24
CA LEU A 165 24.93 39.62 22.88
C LEU A 165 25.19 38.13 22.74
N THR A 166 25.95 37.54 23.66
CA THR A 166 26.23 36.09 23.61
C THR A 166 24.94 35.26 23.62
N GLN A 167 23.94 35.66 24.42
CA GLN A 167 22.64 34.99 24.46
C GLN A 167 21.91 35.12 23.10
N ALA A 168 21.92 36.32 22.49
CA ALA A 168 21.29 36.52 21.16
C ALA A 168 21.99 35.73 20.06
N GLU A 169 23.32 35.64 20.10
CA GLU A 169 24.11 34.81 19.16
C GLU A 169 23.78 33.30 19.30
N ILE A 170 23.69 32.78 20.53
CA ILE A 170 23.27 31.40 20.77
C ILE A 170 21.87 31.16 20.18
N GLU A 171 20.92 32.07 20.37
CA GLU A 171 19.57 31.96 19.82
C GLU A 171 19.57 31.95 18.28
N ALA A 172 20.45 32.75 17.65
CA ALA A 172 20.58 32.80 16.20
C ALA A 172 21.12 31.47 15.64
N GLU A 173 22.13 30.89 16.31
CA GLU A 173 22.68 29.58 15.93
C GLU A 173 21.65 28.45 16.15
N LEU A 174 20.92 28.46 17.24
CA LEU A 174 19.84 27.47 17.49
C LEU A 174 18.74 27.58 16.43
N ALA A 175 18.38 28.78 15.99
CA ALA A 175 17.42 28.97 14.92
C ALA A 175 17.95 28.48 13.55
N ALA A 176 19.26 28.66 13.27
CA ALA A 176 19.91 28.12 12.06
C ALA A 176 19.88 26.58 12.07
N VAL A 177 20.27 25.94 13.18
CA VAL A 177 20.19 24.47 13.35
C VAL A 177 18.75 23.97 13.14
N LEU A 178 17.74 24.70 13.58
CA LEU A 178 16.34 24.33 13.38
C LEU A 178 15.94 24.32 11.90
N VAL A 179 16.40 25.30 11.12
CA VAL A 179 16.19 25.36 9.66
C VAL A 179 16.84 24.15 8.97
N ASP A 180 18.10 23.85 9.32
CA ASP A 180 18.84 22.72 8.75
C ASP A 180 18.15 21.38 9.04
N ASN A 181 17.70 21.20 10.29
CA ASN A 181 16.97 20.00 10.71
C ASN A 181 15.66 19.82 9.93
N PHE A 182 14.86 20.85 9.76
CA PHE A 182 13.60 20.75 9.01
C PHE A 182 13.82 20.59 7.51
N THR A 183 14.89 21.16 6.97
CA THR A 183 15.28 20.93 5.57
C THR A 183 15.64 19.47 5.34
N THR A 184 16.44 18.87 6.23
CA THR A 184 16.78 17.45 6.18
C THR A 184 15.53 16.57 6.35
N GLN A 185 14.59 16.95 7.23
CA GLN A 185 13.32 16.23 7.39
C GLN A 185 12.46 16.31 6.11
N GLN A 186 12.40 17.45 5.44
CA GLN A 186 11.69 17.60 4.17
C GLN A 186 12.26 16.67 3.10
N GLU A 187 13.59 16.63 2.97
CA GLU A 187 14.24 15.70 2.03
C GLU A 187 13.92 14.23 2.35
N PHE A 188 13.96 13.88 3.63
CA PHE A 188 13.60 12.51 4.07
C PHE A 188 12.15 12.15 3.69
N HIS A 189 11.19 13.03 4.00
CA HIS A 189 9.78 12.79 3.67
C HIS A 189 9.55 12.72 2.16
N TRP A 190 10.27 13.55 1.39
CA TRP A 190 10.21 13.50 -0.08
C TRP A 190 10.75 12.19 -0.64
N ARG A 191 11.92 11.76 -0.18
CA ARG A 191 12.50 10.46 -0.61
C ARG A 191 11.58 9.29 -0.26
N ARG A 192 10.96 9.33 0.91
CA ARG A 192 9.96 8.34 1.31
C ARG A 192 8.75 8.36 0.37
N LEU A 193 8.21 9.53 0.04
CA LEU A 193 7.13 9.69 -0.92
C LEU A 193 7.51 9.14 -2.29
N ALA A 194 8.68 9.49 -2.81
CA ALA A 194 9.21 9.00 -4.08
C ALA A 194 9.34 7.46 -4.11
N THR A 195 9.78 6.87 -3.01
CA THR A 195 9.89 5.41 -2.86
C THR A 195 8.52 4.73 -2.87
N VAL A 196 7.54 5.26 -2.14
CA VAL A 196 6.16 4.74 -2.12
C VAL A 196 5.51 4.85 -3.50
N ILE A 197 5.79 5.92 -4.25
CA ILE A 197 5.31 6.08 -5.64
C ILE A 197 5.95 5.03 -6.57
N GLY A 198 7.14 4.52 -6.26
CA GLY A 198 7.90 3.62 -7.12
C GLY A 198 8.86 4.34 -8.08
N VAL A 199 9.15 5.62 -7.84
CA VAL A 199 10.09 6.46 -8.62
C VAL A 199 11.10 7.10 -7.66
N PRO A 200 12.13 6.35 -7.19
CA PRO A 200 13.07 6.84 -6.16
C PRO A 200 13.84 8.11 -6.54
N ASP A 201 14.10 8.29 -7.84
CA ASP A 201 14.84 9.43 -8.39
C ASP A 201 13.97 10.66 -8.70
N LEU A 202 12.74 10.69 -8.19
CA LEU A 202 11.83 11.83 -8.37
C LEU A 202 12.47 13.10 -7.78
N PRO A 203 12.73 14.14 -8.60
CA PRO A 203 13.39 15.34 -8.13
C PRO A 203 12.56 16.05 -7.05
N LEU A 204 13.24 16.60 -6.04
CA LEU A 204 12.59 17.35 -4.96
C LEU A 204 11.81 18.52 -5.54
N GLN A 205 10.52 18.56 -5.28
CA GLN A 205 9.60 19.62 -5.72
C GLN A 205 8.75 20.11 -4.54
N ARG A 206 8.24 21.32 -4.68
CA ARG A 206 7.28 21.84 -3.72
C ARG A 206 5.92 21.23 -4.01
N VAL A 207 5.27 20.68 -2.96
CA VAL A 207 3.89 20.19 -3.05
C VAL A 207 2.90 21.33 -2.86
N ALA A 208 1.79 21.30 -3.61
CA ALA A 208 0.68 22.24 -3.47
C ALA A 208 -0.38 21.65 -2.55
N GLY A 209 -0.69 22.38 -1.49
CA GLY A 209 -1.74 21.99 -0.55
C GLY A 209 -1.87 23.02 0.57
N GLN A 210 -2.93 22.90 1.36
CA GLN A 210 -3.15 23.68 2.56
C GLN A 210 -3.39 22.74 3.74
N LEU A 211 -2.69 23.00 4.83
CA LEU A 211 -2.96 22.33 6.10
C LEU A 211 -4.10 23.04 6.81
N SER A 212 -5.19 22.33 7.04
CA SER A 212 -6.37 22.82 7.74
C SER A 212 -6.71 21.90 8.90
N THR A 213 -7.32 22.45 9.95
CA THR A 213 -7.97 21.70 11.02
C THR A 213 -9.33 21.12 10.60
N ASP A 214 -9.84 21.51 9.42
CA ASP A 214 -11.09 21.02 8.84
C ASP A 214 -10.98 19.63 8.22
N ALA A 215 -10.30 18.71 8.91
CA ALA A 215 -10.29 17.31 8.53
C ALA A 215 -11.71 16.71 8.64
N PRO A 216 -12.07 15.75 7.77
CA PRO A 216 -13.37 15.09 7.81
C PRO A 216 -13.69 14.56 9.21
N LYS A 217 -14.92 14.84 9.68
CA LYS A 217 -15.35 14.35 11.00
C LYS A 217 -15.65 12.87 10.90
N VAL A 218 -14.83 12.07 11.57
CA VAL A 218 -15.01 10.63 11.69
C VAL A 218 -15.87 10.32 12.93
N VAL A 219 -16.91 9.51 12.74
CA VAL A 219 -17.75 8.96 13.82
C VAL A 219 -17.43 7.47 13.95
N TRP A 220 -17.17 7.01 15.18
CA TRP A 220 -16.71 5.64 15.44
C TRP A 220 -17.61 4.57 14.82
N GLU A 221 -18.91 4.66 15.06
CA GLU A 221 -19.90 3.67 14.60
C GLU A 221 -19.95 3.59 13.06
N GLN A 222 -19.85 4.74 12.40
CA GLN A 222 -19.83 4.81 10.95
C GLN A 222 -18.53 4.27 10.37
N ALA A 223 -17.40 4.52 11.04
CA ALA A 223 -16.10 3.99 10.63
C ALA A 223 -16.04 2.47 10.76
N VAL A 224 -16.56 1.90 11.86
CA VAL A 224 -16.66 0.45 12.04
C VAL A 224 -17.49 -0.19 10.95
N GLU A 225 -18.69 0.34 10.67
CA GLU A 225 -19.59 -0.19 9.66
C GLU A 225 -18.99 -0.08 8.26
N ARG A 226 -18.32 1.03 7.96
CA ARG A 226 -17.63 1.22 6.68
C ARG A 226 -16.49 0.22 6.49
N VAL A 227 -15.64 0.04 7.48
CA VAL A 227 -14.54 -0.94 7.45
C VAL A 227 -15.09 -2.34 7.26
N ARG A 228 -16.16 -2.71 7.98
CA ARG A 228 -16.77 -4.02 7.87
C ARG A 228 -17.35 -4.30 6.48
N ARG A 229 -18.00 -3.31 5.88
CA ARG A 229 -18.67 -3.45 4.58
C ARG A 229 -17.73 -3.33 3.38
N GLU A 230 -16.74 -2.45 3.46
CA GLU A 230 -15.94 -2.03 2.31
C GLU A 230 -14.51 -2.60 2.32
N SER A 231 -14.08 -3.31 3.39
CA SER A 231 -12.72 -3.82 3.49
C SER A 231 -12.42 -4.93 2.47
N PRO A 232 -11.45 -4.74 1.58
CA PRO A 232 -11.02 -5.80 0.68
C PRO A 232 -10.33 -6.96 1.40
N GLU A 233 -9.79 -6.76 2.61
CA GLU A 233 -9.22 -7.84 3.43
C GLU A 233 -10.32 -8.81 3.89
N ILE A 234 -11.50 -8.30 4.29
CA ILE A 234 -12.65 -9.13 4.64
C ILE A 234 -13.17 -9.86 3.38
N ALA A 235 -13.27 -9.14 2.25
CA ALA A 235 -13.72 -9.72 0.99
C ALA A 235 -12.78 -10.84 0.50
N ALA A 236 -11.47 -10.68 0.65
CA ALA A 236 -10.48 -11.71 0.31
C ALA A 236 -10.61 -12.94 1.23
N ALA A 237 -10.83 -12.73 2.53
CA ALA A 237 -11.07 -13.83 3.48
C ALA A 237 -12.38 -14.55 3.19
N ALA A 238 -13.45 -13.84 2.83
CA ALA A 238 -14.73 -14.44 2.42
C ALA A 238 -14.60 -15.25 1.12
N ALA A 239 -13.81 -14.78 0.15
CA ALA A 239 -13.50 -15.53 -1.06
C ALA A 239 -12.77 -16.86 -0.76
N GLU A 240 -11.92 -16.88 0.27
CA GLU A 240 -11.26 -18.11 0.72
C GLU A 240 -12.25 -19.12 1.33
N VAL A 241 -13.30 -18.64 2.04
CA VAL A 241 -14.38 -19.53 2.54
C VAL A 241 -15.06 -20.23 1.36
N GLU A 242 -15.46 -19.49 0.34
CA GLU A 242 -16.12 -20.07 -0.83
C GLU A 242 -15.18 -21.02 -1.59
N ARG A 243 -13.90 -20.66 -1.74
CA ARG A 243 -12.89 -21.55 -2.32
C ARG A 243 -12.81 -22.88 -1.55
N SER A 244 -12.79 -22.82 -0.23
CA SER A 244 -12.71 -24.00 0.63
C SER A 244 -13.97 -24.86 0.56
N ARG A 245 -15.16 -24.25 0.43
CA ARG A 245 -16.43 -24.97 0.22
C ARG A 245 -16.43 -25.75 -1.11
N TRP A 246 -15.95 -25.14 -2.18
CA TRP A 246 -15.80 -25.85 -3.47
C TRP A 246 -14.75 -26.95 -3.42
N ALA A 247 -13.65 -26.72 -2.65
CA ALA A 247 -12.64 -27.76 -2.42
C ALA A 247 -13.21 -28.95 -1.63
N LEU A 248 -14.10 -28.71 -0.66
CA LEU A 248 -14.80 -29.78 0.07
C LEU A 248 -15.71 -30.58 -0.88
N GLN A 249 -16.53 -29.92 -1.70
CA GLN A 249 -17.35 -30.62 -2.69
C GLN A 249 -16.50 -31.43 -3.67
N ARG A 250 -15.30 -30.94 -4.01
CA ARG A 250 -14.34 -31.65 -4.84
C ARG A 250 -13.80 -32.90 -4.13
N ALA A 251 -13.50 -32.80 -2.83
CA ALA A 251 -13.02 -33.92 -2.02
C ALA A 251 -14.09 -35.01 -1.86
N ASP A 252 -15.37 -34.63 -1.69
CA ASP A 252 -16.50 -35.53 -1.56
C ASP A 252 -16.69 -36.46 -2.78
N VAL A 253 -16.42 -35.96 -3.99
CA VAL A 253 -16.54 -36.74 -5.23
C VAL A 253 -15.25 -37.45 -5.66
N GLU A 254 -14.15 -37.32 -4.89
CA GLU A 254 -12.89 -37.97 -5.23
C GLU A 254 -12.97 -39.48 -5.31
N SER A 255 -13.77 -40.08 -4.43
CA SER A 255 -14.04 -41.52 -4.41
C SER A 255 -14.67 -42.07 -5.67
N THR A 256 -15.34 -41.22 -6.49
CA THR A 256 -15.86 -41.68 -7.80
C THR A 256 -14.69 -41.87 -8.77
N PRO A 257 -14.43 -43.09 -9.25
CA PRO A 257 -13.26 -43.35 -10.07
C PRO A 257 -13.37 -42.73 -11.48
N ASN A 258 -12.21 -42.30 -12.02
CA ASN A 258 -12.11 -41.96 -13.42
C ASN A 258 -12.05 -43.25 -14.27
N VAL A 259 -12.57 -43.20 -15.48
CA VAL A 259 -12.56 -44.31 -16.43
C VAL A 259 -11.52 -44.07 -17.50
N THR A 260 -10.65 -45.04 -17.73
CA THR A 260 -9.70 -45.00 -18.83
C THR A 260 -10.11 -46.02 -19.90
N LEU A 261 -10.31 -45.56 -21.12
CA LEU A 261 -10.55 -46.40 -22.29
C LEU A 261 -9.29 -46.44 -23.13
N GLN A 262 -8.91 -47.64 -23.59
CA GLN A 262 -7.82 -47.86 -24.49
C GLN A 262 -8.29 -48.71 -25.65
N THR A 263 -7.82 -48.40 -26.86
CA THR A 263 -8.08 -49.22 -28.06
C THR A 263 -6.83 -49.21 -28.94
N GLY A 264 -6.61 -50.30 -29.60
CA GLY A 264 -5.42 -50.46 -30.45
C GLY A 264 -5.55 -51.55 -31.48
N VAL A 265 -4.60 -51.57 -32.41
CA VAL A 265 -4.43 -52.62 -33.40
C VAL A 265 -3.06 -53.23 -33.19
N PHE A 266 -3.05 -54.57 -33.11
CA PHE A 266 -1.86 -55.35 -32.81
C PHE A 266 -1.71 -56.42 -33.91
N TYR A 267 -0.50 -56.88 -34.11
CA TYR A 267 -0.17 -58.02 -34.95
C TYR A 267 0.47 -59.10 -34.13
N ASP A 268 0.00 -60.34 -34.25
CA ASP A 268 0.56 -61.50 -33.60
C ASP A 268 1.42 -62.29 -34.59
N ASP A 269 2.74 -62.32 -34.32
CA ASP A 269 3.71 -62.97 -35.17
C ASP A 269 3.55 -64.51 -35.18
N SER A 270 3.00 -65.08 -34.11
CA SER A 270 2.81 -66.54 -33.98
C SER A 270 1.61 -67.05 -34.81
N SER A 271 0.53 -66.31 -34.87
CA SER A 271 -0.66 -66.65 -35.68
C SER A 271 -0.62 -65.98 -37.07
N ASN A 272 0.25 -65.01 -37.29
CA ASN A 272 0.38 -64.18 -38.51
C ASN A 272 -0.92 -63.40 -38.79
N ASP A 273 -1.65 -62.98 -37.76
CA ASP A 273 -2.93 -62.26 -37.89
C ASP A 273 -2.95 -60.93 -37.15
N PRO A 274 -3.57 -59.89 -37.71
CA PRO A 274 -3.87 -58.65 -36.98
C PRO A 274 -5.11 -58.83 -36.09
N PHE A 275 -5.11 -58.20 -34.90
CA PHE A 275 -6.26 -58.15 -34.03
C PHE A 275 -6.49 -56.77 -33.43
N ALA A 276 -7.71 -56.43 -33.04
CA ALA A 276 -8.05 -55.21 -32.33
C ALA A 276 -8.17 -55.51 -30.83
N MET A 277 -7.65 -54.60 -30.01
CA MET A 277 -7.77 -54.62 -28.56
C MET A 277 -8.66 -53.45 -28.11
N PHE A 278 -9.55 -53.74 -27.18
CA PHE A 278 -10.31 -52.76 -26.43
C PHE A 278 -10.21 -53.08 -24.95
N GLN A 279 -9.79 -52.05 -24.15
CA GLN A 279 -9.66 -52.18 -22.70
C GLN A 279 -10.34 -51.03 -22.03
N MET A 280 -11.10 -51.29 -20.96
CA MET A 280 -11.65 -50.32 -20.02
C MET A 280 -11.12 -50.63 -18.66
N SER A 281 -10.56 -49.60 -17.99
CA SER A 281 -10.03 -49.72 -16.63
C SER A 281 -10.54 -48.61 -15.75
N MET A 282 -10.83 -48.93 -14.50
CA MET A 282 -11.15 -47.99 -13.43
C MET A 282 -10.69 -48.53 -12.08
N PRO A 283 -10.13 -47.71 -11.18
CA PRO A 283 -9.84 -48.14 -9.80
C PRO A 283 -11.13 -48.41 -9.02
N LEU A 284 -11.11 -49.37 -8.14
CA LEU A 284 -12.24 -49.67 -7.26
C LEU A 284 -11.95 -49.16 -5.84
N PRO A 285 -12.67 -48.16 -5.32
CA PRO A 285 -12.43 -47.55 -4.03
C PRO A 285 -12.97 -48.45 -2.90
N ILE A 286 -12.26 -49.53 -2.59
CA ILE A 286 -12.69 -50.51 -1.54
C ILE A 286 -12.25 -50.05 -0.15
N ASN A 287 -11.00 -49.55 -0.02
CA ASN A 287 -10.42 -49.17 1.24
C ASN A 287 -10.24 -47.63 1.38
N ASP A 288 -9.97 -46.97 0.28
CA ASP A 288 -9.75 -45.50 0.22
C ASP A 288 -10.94 -44.85 -0.48
N TRP A 289 -11.75 -44.16 0.29
CA TRP A 289 -12.93 -43.36 -0.13
C TRP A 289 -12.67 -41.89 0.01
N ASN A 290 -11.41 -41.50 0.15
CA ASN A 290 -10.96 -40.14 0.41
C ASN A 290 -11.43 -39.58 1.78
N GLN A 291 -11.69 -40.45 2.76
CA GLN A 291 -12.21 -40.04 4.07
C GLN A 291 -11.30 -39.07 4.80
N GLY A 292 -9.98 -39.22 4.66
CA GLY A 292 -8.99 -38.27 5.18
C GLY A 292 -9.03 -36.93 4.48
N GLY A 293 -9.11 -36.91 3.14
CA GLY A 293 -9.20 -35.69 2.35
C GLY A 293 -10.50 -34.91 2.59
N ILE A 294 -11.61 -35.63 2.80
CA ILE A 294 -12.91 -35.01 3.19
C ILE A 294 -12.79 -34.36 4.57
N ALA A 295 -12.22 -35.05 5.57
CA ALA A 295 -12.04 -34.51 6.90
C ALA A 295 -11.12 -33.28 6.91
N GLU A 296 -10.02 -33.31 6.14
CA GLU A 296 -9.14 -32.18 5.94
C GLU A 296 -9.87 -30.98 5.30
N ALA A 297 -10.63 -31.23 4.23
CA ALA A 297 -11.37 -30.19 3.53
C ALA A 297 -12.45 -29.55 4.43
N GLN A 298 -13.15 -30.36 5.28
CA GLN A 298 -14.09 -29.87 6.29
C GLN A 298 -13.38 -28.95 7.31
N ALA A 299 -12.23 -29.37 7.82
CA ALA A 299 -11.44 -28.57 8.74
C ALA A 299 -10.98 -27.26 8.10
N ASN A 300 -10.58 -27.28 6.82
CA ASN A 300 -10.17 -26.09 6.08
C ASN A 300 -11.31 -25.08 5.88
N VAL A 301 -12.57 -25.52 5.73
CA VAL A 301 -13.73 -24.61 5.73
C VAL A 301 -13.86 -23.92 7.07
N ILE A 302 -13.75 -24.64 8.18
CA ILE A 302 -13.80 -24.04 9.52
C ILE A 302 -12.67 -23.02 9.72
N VAL A 303 -11.45 -23.37 9.32
CA VAL A 303 -10.27 -22.45 9.39
C VAL A 303 -10.55 -21.18 8.60
N ALA A 304 -11.10 -21.28 7.39
CA ALA A 304 -11.42 -20.13 6.56
C ALA A 304 -12.51 -19.24 7.19
N GLU A 305 -13.57 -19.83 7.75
CA GLU A 305 -14.63 -19.09 8.46
C GLU A 305 -14.10 -18.37 9.70
N GLN A 306 -13.26 -19.03 10.51
CA GLN A 306 -12.62 -18.39 11.67
C GLN A 306 -11.63 -17.31 11.24
N SER A 307 -11.01 -17.44 10.07
CA SER A 307 -10.11 -16.39 9.52
C SER A 307 -10.86 -15.11 9.19
N VAL A 308 -12.10 -15.17 8.68
CA VAL A 308 -12.95 -13.98 8.47
C VAL A 308 -13.15 -13.25 9.79
N GLN A 309 -13.57 -13.95 10.84
CA GLN A 309 -13.77 -13.35 12.16
C GLN A 309 -12.47 -12.73 12.72
N ARG A 310 -11.36 -13.43 12.57
CA ARG A 310 -10.05 -12.93 12.99
C ARG A 310 -9.67 -11.63 12.26
N VAL A 311 -9.94 -11.54 10.95
CA VAL A 311 -9.67 -10.33 10.15
C VAL A 311 -10.58 -9.18 10.62
N GLU A 312 -11.86 -9.42 10.85
CA GLU A 312 -12.79 -8.40 11.38
C GLU A 312 -12.32 -7.84 12.73
N LEU A 313 -11.94 -8.71 13.66
CA LEU A 313 -11.44 -8.29 14.98
C LEU A 313 -10.11 -7.52 14.87
N SER A 314 -9.20 -7.96 14.00
CA SER A 314 -7.94 -7.26 13.74
C SER A 314 -8.18 -5.85 13.18
N LEU A 315 -9.13 -5.70 12.25
CA LEU A 315 -9.52 -4.40 11.71
C LEU A 315 -10.12 -3.48 12.77
N GLN A 316 -10.99 -4.00 13.64
CA GLN A 316 -11.55 -3.23 14.75
C GLN A 316 -10.47 -2.79 15.74
N GLN A 317 -9.50 -3.64 16.04
CA GLN A 317 -8.36 -3.30 16.91
C GLN A 317 -7.49 -2.19 16.28
N ARG A 318 -7.18 -2.31 14.97
CA ARG A 318 -6.44 -1.27 14.22
C ARG A 318 -7.22 0.05 14.21
N LEU A 319 -8.53 -0.01 13.95
CA LEU A 319 -9.39 1.16 13.97
C LEU A 319 -9.41 1.85 15.34
N ALA A 320 -9.51 1.10 16.43
CA ALA A 320 -9.51 1.67 17.79
C ALA A 320 -8.23 2.47 18.06
N SER A 321 -7.07 1.95 17.66
CA SER A 321 -5.78 2.64 17.80
C SER A 321 -5.71 3.92 16.96
N VAL A 322 -6.07 3.85 15.69
CA VAL A 322 -6.01 5.02 14.77
C VAL A 322 -7.08 6.07 15.15
N TYR A 323 -8.26 5.64 15.56
CA TYR A 323 -9.32 6.54 16.02
C TYR A 323 -8.94 7.31 17.29
N GLN A 324 -8.25 6.65 18.23
CA GLN A 324 -7.69 7.35 19.39
C GLN A 324 -6.72 8.46 18.98
N GLN A 325 -5.81 8.16 18.05
CA GLN A 325 -4.85 9.15 17.53
C GLN A 325 -5.58 10.31 16.85
N TYR A 326 -6.58 10.01 16.01
CA TYR A 326 -7.43 10.98 15.35
C TYR A 326 -8.12 11.93 16.34
N GLU A 327 -8.81 11.38 17.34
CA GLU A 327 -9.53 12.19 18.33
C GLU A 327 -8.60 13.06 19.19
N GLN A 328 -7.43 12.54 19.58
CA GLN A 328 -6.42 13.30 20.29
C GLN A 328 -5.87 14.45 19.43
N ALA A 329 -5.45 14.15 18.22
CA ALA A 329 -4.89 15.12 17.28
C ALA A 329 -5.91 16.21 16.91
N ARG A 330 -7.17 15.83 16.68
CA ARG A 330 -8.27 16.75 16.37
C ARG A 330 -8.53 17.72 17.53
N LYS A 331 -8.62 17.22 18.76
CA LYS A 331 -8.81 18.09 19.94
C LYS A 331 -7.62 19.01 20.18
N GLN A 332 -6.40 18.51 19.95
CA GLN A 332 -5.17 19.30 20.08
C GLN A 332 -5.09 20.38 19.00
N SER A 333 -5.23 20.04 17.73
CA SER A 333 -5.13 20.99 16.62
C SER A 333 -6.16 22.12 16.76
N LEU A 334 -7.40 21.79 17.10
CA LEU A 334 -8.45 22.78 17.33
C LEU A 334 -8.13 23.71 18.51
N ARG A 335 -7.62 23.16 19.65
CA ARG A 335 -7.24 23.98 20.82
C ARG A 335 -6.05 24.88 20.52
N TYR A 336 -5.08 24.41 19.75
CA TYR A 336 -3.96 25.24 19.30
C TYR A 336 -4.47 26.40 18.45
N GLU A 337 -5.27 26.12 17.43
CA GLU A 337 -5.78 27.13 16.48
C GLU A 337 -6.66 28.18 17.16
N THR A 338 -7.67 27.73 17.93
CA THR A 338 -8.68 28.62 18.48
C THR A 338 -8.24 29.38 19.75
N THR A 339 -7.28 28.85 20.48
CA THR A 339 -6.95 29.40 21.80
C THR A 339 -5.46 29.69 21.97
N ILE A 340 -4.58 28.70 21.78
CA ILE A 340 -3.18 28.83 22.19
C ILE A 340 -2.44 29.80 21.26
N LEU A 341 -2.57 29.61 19.93
CA LEU A 341 -1.91 30.49 18.95
C LEU A 341 -2.38 31.94 19.06
N GLN A 342 -3.70 32.17 19.26
CA GLN A 342 -4.24 33.52 19.42
C GLN A 342 -3.68 34.20 20.68
N LYS A 343 -3.63 33.46 21.80
CA LYS A 343 -3.07 34.00 23.03
C LYS A 343 -1.56 34.23 22.95
N ALA A 344 -0.83 33.30 22.35
CA ALA A 344 0.62 33.43 22.17
C ALA A 344 0.97 34.60 21.23
N ARG A 345 0.22 34.81 20.16
CA ARG A 345 0.35 35.97 19.28
C ARG A 345 0.07 37.28 20.01
N LYS A 346 -1.06 37.34 20.71
CA LYS A 346 -1.41 38.52 21.53
C LYS A 346 -0.34 38.84 22.55
N ASN A 347 0.21 37.83 23.24
CA ASN A 347 1.28 38.02 24.21
C ASN A 347 2.54 38.57 23.53
N LEU A 348 2.90 38.09 22.36
CA LEU A 348 4.01 38.62 21.57
C LEU A 348 3.78 40.08 21.18
N ASP A 349 2.60 40.43 20.68
CA ASP A 349 2.25 41.78 20.26
C ASP A 349 2.28 42.77 21.47
N LEU A 350 1.75 42.37 22.63
CA LEU A 350 1.80 43.17 23.86
C LEU A 350 3.25 43.40 24.36
N ASN A 351 4.10 42.36 24.33
CA ASN A 351 5.50 42.50 24.72
C ASN A 351 6.29 43.42 23.78
N ARG A 352 5.99 43.37 22.44
CA ARG A 352 6.57 44.30 21.49
C ARG A 352 6.18 45.76 21.78
N GLN A 353 4.88 46.01 21.99
CA GLN A 353 4.37 47.35 22.33
C GLN A 353 4.99 47.87 23.63
N SER A 354 5.09 47.02 24.68
CA SER A 354 5.70 47.38 25.96
C SER A 354 7.20 47.68 25.81
N TYR A 355 7.89 46.95 24.98
CA TYR A 355 9.29 47.22 24.67
C TYR A 355 9.46 48.53 23.89
N ASP A 356 8.65 48.78 22.87
CA ASP A 356 8.70 50.01 22.08
C ASP A 356 8.41 51.27 22.90
N SER A 357 7.59 51.12 23.99
CA SER A 357 7.30 52.18 24.97
C SER A 357 8.31 52.24 26.14
N GLY A 358 9.36 51.45 26.14
CA GLY A 358 10.38 51.41 27.19
C GLY A 358 9.96 50.78 28.50
N GLN A 359 8.79 50.07 28.54
CA GLN A 359 8.21 49.50 29.75
C GLN A 359 8.64 48.06 30.01
N SER A 360 9.21 47.35 29.02
CA SER A 360 9.67 45.99 29.18
C SER A 360 11.06 45.78 28.58
N SER A 361 11.74 44.72 29.02
CA SER A 361 13.04 44.35 28.47
C SER A 361 12.89 43.63 27.10
N TYR A 362 13.92 43.72 26.27
CA TYR A 362 13.99 43.00 25.02
C TYR A 362 13.92 41.46 25.23
N LEU A 363 14.42 40.97 26.37
CA LEU A 363 14.34 39.56 26.75
C LEU A 363 12.88 39.06 26.85
N ALA A 364 11.96 39.92 27.33
CA ALA A 364 10.53 39.57 27.37
C ALA A 364 9.94 39.37 25.99
N VAL A 365 10.33 40.18 25.00
CA VAL A 365 9.93 40.03 23.60
C VAL A 365 10.45 38.71 23.02
N LEU A 366 11.74 38.38 23.25
CA LEU A 366 12.34 37.12 22.82
C LEU A 366 11.62 35.90 23.38
N THR A 367 11.31 35.94 24.69
CA THR A 367 10.60 34.85 25.37
C THR A 367 9.19 34.67 24.82
N ALA A 368 8.45 35.75 24.59
CA ALA A 368 7.11 35.70 23.99
C ALA A 368 7.15 35.14 22.56
N GLN A 369 8.16 35.51 21.81
CA GLN A 369 8.35 35.03 20.46
C GLN A 369 8.71 33.56 20.40
N ARG A 370 9.64 33.07 21.24
CA ARG A 370 9.96 31.65 21.37
C ARG A 370 8.68 30.87 21.69
N SER A 371 7.87 31.35 22.66
CA SER A 371 6.59 30.72 23.03
C SER A 371 5.60 30.62 21.85
N TYR A 372 5.49 31.69 21.04
CA TYR A 372 4.63 31.71 19.86
C TYR A 372 5.09 30.70 18.81
N SER A 373 6.38 30.64 18.51
CA SER A 373 6.93 29.71 17.52
C SER A 373 6.85 28.26 17.97
N GLN A 374 7.11 27.98 19.24
CA GLN A 374 6.90 26.65 19.82
C GLN A 374 5.43 26.21 19.71
N ALA A 375 4.49 27.12 19.97
CA ALA A 375 3.07 26.84 19.80
C ALA A 375 2.71 26.55 18.33
N ARG A 376 3.30 27.29 17.36
CA ARG A 376 3.11 27.00 15.91
C ARG A 376 3.66 25.62 15.51
N LEU A 377 4.85 25.27 15.97
CA LEU A 377 5.45 23.96 15.69
C LEU A 377 4.64 22.82 16.33
N ALA A 378 4.14 23.02 17.56
CA ALA A 378 3.28 22.05 18.22
C ALA A 378 1.91 21.88 17.51
N TRP A 379 1.37 22.96 16.98
CA TRP A 379 0.16 22.92 16.14
C TRP A 379 0.40 22.14 14.83
N LEU A 380 1.53 22.38 14.15
CA LEU A 380 1.92 21.63 12.95
C LEU A 380 2.10 20.13 13.23
N ASN A 381 2.64 19.77 14.41
CA ASN A 381 2.72 18.38 14.84
C ASN A 381 1.32 17.76 15.04
N ALA A 382 0.40 18.52 15.63
CA ALA A 382 -0.98 18.05 15.80
C ALA A 382 -1.71 17.89 14.46
N LEU A 383 -1.45 18.76 13.48
CA LEU A 383 -1.99 18.62 12.11
C LEU A 383 -1.42 17.41 11.38
N ASP A 384 -0.12 17.14 11.50
CA ASP A 384 0.52 15.96 10.93
C ASP A 384 -0.14 14.67 11.42
N GLN A 385 -0.34 14.57 12.76
CA GLN A 385 -1.02 13.42 13.36
C GLN A 385 -2.49 13.33 12.94
N LEU A 386 -3.20 14.47 12.85
CA LEU A 386 -4.60 14.52 12.43
C LEU A 386 -4.76 13.99 11.00
N TRP A 387 -4.00 14.51 10.05
CA TRP A 387 -4.09 14.11 8.66
C TRP A 387 -3.60 12.68 8.44
N SER A 388 -2.53 12.27 9.15
CA SER A 388 -2.06 10.88 9.09
C SER A 388 -3.13 9.90 9.56
N ALA A 389 -3.81 10.16 10.68
CA ALA A 389 -4.87 9.30 11.19
C ALA A 389 -6.14 9.36 10.31
N THR A 390 -6.52 10.54 9.81
CA THR A 390 -7.67 10.70 8.90
C THR A 390 -7.49 9.87 7.64
N VAL A 391 -6.34 10.00 6.98
CA VAL A 391 -6.00 9.25 5.75
C VAL A 391 -6.01 7.75 5.99
N GLN A 392 -5.51 7.27 7.14
CA GLN A 392 -5.54 5.85 7.48
C GLN A 392 -6.97 5.32 7.66
N ILE A 393 -7.87 6.10 8.29
CA ILE A 393 -9.28 5.69 8.43
C ILE A 393 -9.99 5.71 7.07
N GLU A 394 -9.74 6.72 6.23
CA GLU A 394 -10.28 6.80 4.87
C GLU A 394 -9.79 5.66 3.97
N GLY A 395 -8.54 5.24 4.12
CA GLY A 395 -7.93 4.12 3.43
C GLY A 395 -8.23 2.75 4.04
N LEU A 396 -9.29 2.64 4.87
CA LEU A 396 -9.72 1.39 5.52
C LEU A 396 -8.62 0.72 6.34
N LEU A 397 -7.75 1.53 6.96
CA LEU A 397 -6.62 1.09 7.80
C LEU A 397 -5.55 0.29 7.05
N LEU A 398 -5.53 0.42 5.73
CA LEU A 398 -4.55 -0.20 4.85
C LEU A 398 -3.39 0.77 4.64
N SER A 399 -2.21 0.39 5.07
CA SER A 399 -0.94 1.13 4.96
C SER A 399 0.21 0.14 4.73
N ASP A 400 1.42 0.68 4.65
CA ASP A 400 2.65 -0.08 4.52
C ASP A 400 2.67 -0.95 3.25
N SER A 401 2.51 -0.25 2.11
CA SER A 401 2.34 -0.83 0.78
C SER A 401 3.58 -1.55 0.22
N LEU A 402 4.75 -1.34 0.83
CA LEU A 402 6.01 -1.98 0.42
C LEU A 402 6.41 -3.17 1.30
N GLU A 403 5.64 -3.46 2.37
CA GLU A 403 5.79 -4.62 3.23
C GLU A 403 4.82 -5.75 2.81
#